data_97a48e69c4966bfe410c8caa23597214
#
_entry.id   97a48e69c4966bfe410c8caa23597214
#
_cell.length_a   1.000
_cell.length_b   1.000
_cell.length_c   1.000
_cell.angle_alpha   90.00
_cell.angle_beta   90.00
_cell.angle_gamma   90.00
#
_symmetry.space_group_name_H-M   'P 1'
#
loop_
_entity.id
_entity.type
_entity.pdbx_description
1 polymer ?
#
loop_
_entity_poly.entity_id
_entity_poly.type
_entity_poly.pdbx_seq_one_letter_code
_entity_poly.pdbx_strand_id
1 'polypeptide(L)'
;MEKHNSEIQLITFKLGENVYAVDVRHVREVVSLRKIVKLPRAPPYIEGIMNLRGRIVTLVNLASYLGVDGYNDPGKTGKGKVLIFTLDNNRDLGFIVDHVLGVLRVKRNSIEKPASATDPSLDGVIKTDDGGIIIVLNIPHLVKELNLTN
;
A
#
# COMPACT_ATOMS: atom_id res chain seq x y z
N MET A 1 -26.96 -15.04 6.74
CA MET A 1 -25.60 -14.62 7.00
C MET A 1 -25.13 -13.62 6.00
N GLU A 2 -24.93 -12.44 6.42
CA GLU A 2 -24.67 -11.31 5.53
C GLU A 2 -23.16 -11.07 5.37
N LYS A 3 -22.62 -11.32 4.20
CA LYS A 3 -21.20 -11.08 3.96
C LYS A 3 -20.84 -9.62 4.10
N HIS A 4 -21.73 -8.71 3.71
CA HIS A 4 -21.47 -7.28 3.78
C HIS A 4 -21.45 -6.75 5.20
N ASN A 5 -21.91 -7.56 6.19
CA ASN A 5 -21.83 -7.21 7.61
C ASN A 5 -20.62 -7.80 8.30
N SER A 6 -19.81 -8.57 7.60
CA SER A 6 -18.63 -9.16 8.21
C SER A 6 -17.58 -8.09 8.46
N GLU A 7 -16.76 -8.33 9.45
CA GLU A 7 -15.66 -7.44 9.78
C GLU A 7 -14.45 -7.78 8.95
N ILE A 8 -13.68 -6.73 8.61
CA ILE A 8 -12.36 -6.87 8.00
C ILE A 8 -11.37 -6.07 8.81
N GLN A 9 -10.12 -6.46 8.70
CA GLN A 9 -9.03 -5.76 9.35
C GLN A 9 -8.17 -5.08 8.29
N LEU A 10 -7.90 -3.81 8.51
CA LEU A 10 -7.14 -2.99 7.56
C LEU A 10 -5.91 -2.46 8.25
N ILE A 11 -4.77 -2.51 7.54
CA ILE A 11 -3.58 -1.80 7.97
C ILE A 11 -3.70 -0.38 7.45
N THR A 12 -3.61 0.60 8.35
CA THR A 12 -3.69 2.00 7.99
C THR A 12 -2.31 2.62 7.97
N PHE A 13 -2.08 3.51 7.02
CA PHE A 13 -0.78 4.14 6.87
C PHE A 13 -0.94 5.51 6.22
N LYS A 14 0.10 6.33 6.37
CA LYS A 14 0.10 7.67 5.79
C LYS A 14 0.95 7.73 4.54
N LEU A 15 0.45 8.47 3.56
CA LEU A 15 1.20 8.94 2.41
C LEU A 15 0.95 10.43 2.33
N GLY A 16 1.97 11.24 2.65
CA GLY A 16 1.79 12.67 2.76
C GLY A 16 0.78 13.00 3.85
N GLU A 17 -0.23 13.77 3.50
CA GLU A 17 -1.25 14.20 4.47
C GLU A 17 -2.42 13.25 4.58
N ASN A 18 -2.51 12.27 3.70
CA ASN A 18 -3.68 11.41 3.61
C ASN A 18 -3.45 10.05 4.26
N VAL A 19 -4.53 9.44 4.72
CA VAL A 19 -4.51 8.12 5.33
C VAL A 19 -5.11 7.11 4.35
N TYR A 20 -4.41 6.02 4.18
CA TYR A 20 -4.80 4.92 3.30
C TYR A 20 -4.89 3.64 4.11
N ALA A 21 -5.56 2.65 3.55
CA ALA A 21 -5.68 1.36 4.21
C ALA A 21 -5.68 0.23 3.20
N VAL A 22 -5.18 -0.93 3.63
CA VAL A 22 -5.18 -2.14 2.81
C VAL A 22 -5.60 -3.32 3.70
N ASP A 23 -6.19 -4.33 3.09
CA ASP A 23 -6.63 -5.52 3.81
C ASP A 23 -5.42 -6.27 4.37
N VAL A 24 -5.46 -6.54 5.66
CA VAL A 24 -4.33 -7.18 6.36
C VAL A 24 -4.03 -8.56 5.78
N ARG A 25 -5.02 -9.23 5.20
CA ARG A 25 -4.85 -10.56 4.64
C ARG A 25 -3.86 -10.61 3.48
N HIS A 26 -3.64 -9.47 2.82
CA HIS A 26 -2.73 -9.42 1.66
C HIS A 26 -1.31 -9.06 2.05
N VAL A 27 -1.08 -8.62 3.28
CA VAL A 27 0.23 -8.16 3.73
C VAL A 27 0.93 -9.28 4.49
N ARG A 28 2.09 -9.71 3.98
CA ARG A 28 2.84 -10.74 4.67
C ARG A 28 3.51 -10.22 5.92
N GLU A 29 4.11 -9.03 5.83
CA GLU A 29 4.75 -8.40 6.99
C GLU A 29 4.97 -6.92 6.71
N VAL A 30 5.26 -6.18 7.78
CA VAL A 30 5.61 -4.77 7.73
C VAL A 30 7.00 -4.63 8.32
N VAL A 31 7.91 -4.01 7.58
CA VAL A 31 9.30 -3.86 8.02
C VAL A 31 9.75 -2.43 7.80
N SER A 32 10.84 -2.05 8.45
CA SER A 32 11.48 -0.77 8.16
C SER A 32 12.25 -0.87 6.86
N LEU A 33 12.30 0.26 6.14
CA LEU A 33 13.06 0.35 4.90
C LEU A 33 14.53 0.08 5.19
N ARG A 34 15.16 -0.74 4.35
CA ARG A 34 16.58 -1.04 4.44
C ARG A 34 17.30 -0.35 3.29
N LYS A 35 18.59 -0.61 3.15
CA LYS A 35 19.38 -0.01 2.08
C LYS A 35 18.76 -0.33 0.73
N ILE A 36 18.53 0.70 -0.07
CA ILE A 36 17.96 0.58 -1.40
C ILE A 36 19.08 0.47 -2.41
N VAL A 37 19.00 -0.53 -3.28
CA VAL A 37 19.87 -0.64 -4.45
C VAL A 37 19.03 -0.30 -5.67
N LYS A 38 19.43 0.72 -6.40
CA LYS A 38 18.66 1.19 -7.53
C LYS A 38 18.80 0.25 -8.72
N LEU A 39 17.68 0.04 -9.41
CA LEU A 39 17.67 -0.76 -10.64
C LEU A 39 17.79 0.18 -11.84
N PRO A 40 18.65 -0.14 -12.81
CA PRO A 40 18.75 0.68 -14.00
C PRO A 40 17.49 0.58 -14.85
N ARG A 41 17.08 1.72 -15.42
CA ARG A 41 15.98 1.80 -16.38
C ARG A 41 14.63 1.34 -15.82
N ALA A 42 14.45 1.39 -14.50
CA ALA A 42 13.20 1.06 -13.90
C ALA A 42 12.23 2.25 -14.02
N PRO A 43 10.90 2.00 -13.98
CA PRO A 43 9.94 3.10 -13.94
C PRO A 43 10.18 3.99 -12.72
N PRO A 44 9.78 5.28 -12.80
CA PRO A 44 10.06 6.22 -11.71
C PRO A 44 9.53 5.81 -10.34
N TYR A 45 8.42 5.06 -10.29
CA TYR A 45 7.85 4.64 -9.02
C TYR A 45 8.58 3.43 -8.41
N ILE A 46 9.50 2.80 -9.13
CA ILE A 46 10.33 1.73 -8.58
C ILE A 46 11.56 2.38 -7.96
N GLU A 47 11.65 2.35 -6.62
CA GLU A 47 12.81 2.92 -5.95
C GLU A 47 14.05 2.06 -6.11
N GLY A 48 13.85 0.76 -6.25
CA GLY A 48 14.95 -0.19 -6.38
C GLY A 48 14.60 -1.49 -5.71
N ILE A 49 15.61 -2.14 -5.18
CA ILE A 49 15.45 -3.42 -4.47
C ILE A 49 16.15 -3.34 -3.11
N MET A 50 15.72 -4.19 -2.20
CA MET A 50 16.42 -4.35 -0.93
C MET A 50 16.51 -5.83 -0.59
N ASN A 51 17.47 -6.15 0.26
CA ASN A 51 17.66 -7.50 0.77
C ASN A 51 17.00 -7.61 2.13
N LEU A 52 16.02 -8.49 2.24
CA LEU A 52 15.34 -8.74 3.51
C LEU A 52 15.57 -10.20 3.87
N ARG A 53 16.50 -10.44 4.78
CA ARG A 53 16.83 -11.78 5.27
C ARG A 53 17.10 -12.77 4.13
N GLY A 54 17.85 -12.31 3.14
CA GLY A 54 18.23 -13.15 2.00
C GLY A 54 17.24 -13.18 0.86
N ARG A 55 16.10 -12.52 1.00
CA ARG A 55 15.11 -12.41 -0.08
C ARG A 55 15.19 -11.03 -0.70
N ILE A 56 15.06 -10.98 -2.01
CA ILE A 56 15.05 -9.71 -2.73
C ILE A 56 13.63 -9.17 -2.79
N VAL A 57 13.46 -7.93 -2.36
CA VAL A 57 12.16 -7.26 -2.37
C VAL A 57 12.24 -6.10 -3.36
N THR A 58 11.35 -6.08 -4.35
CA THR A 58 11.21 -4.94 -5.25
C THR A 58 10.43 -3.85 -4.55
N LEU A 59 10.98 -2.64 -4.49
CA LEU A 59 10.42 -1.54 -3.73
C LEU A 59 9.67 -0.58 -4.63
N VAL A 60 8.39 -0.42 -4.37
CA VAL A 60 7.53 0.53 -5.07
C VAL A 60 7.27 1.71 -4.15
N ASN A 61 7.52 2.91 -4.64
CA ASN A 61 7.13 4.14 -3.96
C ASN A 61 5.64 4.32 -4.21
N LEU A 62 4.83 3.89 -3.25
CA LEU A 62 3.38 3.86 -3.44
C LEU A 62 2.81 5.26 -3.67
N ALA A 63 3.31 6.27 -2.95
CA ALA A 63 2.84 7.64 -3.14
C ALA A 63 3.11 8.11 -4.56
N SER A 64 4.30 7.83 -5.07
CA SER A 64 4.66 8.20 -6.45
C SER A 64 3.76 7.48 -7.45
N TYR A 65 3.53 6.18 -7.23
CA TYR A 65 2.69 5.39 -8.14
C TYR A 65 1.26 5.90 -8.19
N LEU A 66 0.73 6.32 -7.03
CA LEU A 66 -0.65 6.82 -6.94
C LEU A 66 -0.77 8.30 -7.27
N GLY A 67 0.35 9.01 -7.44
CA GLY A 67 0.32 10.44 -7.74
C GLY A 67 0.00 11.31 -6.52
N VAL A 68 0.39 10.87 -5.33
CA VAL A 68 0.16 11.62 -4.09
C VAL A 68 1.33 12.54 -3.83
N ASP A 69 1.04 13.78 -3.45
CA ASP A 69 2.08 14.78 -3.14
C ASP A 69 2.39 14.83 -1.65
N GLY A 70 3.51 15.46 -1.31
CA GLY A 70 3.85 15.76 0.08
C GLY A 70 4.33 14.58 0.90
N TYR A 71 4.67 13.49 0.25
CA TYR A 71 5.14 12.29 0.95
C TYR A 71 6.63 12.40 1.26
N ASN A 72 7.08 11.58 2.23
CA ASN A 72 8.50 11.43 2.52
C ASN A 72 9.17 10.71 1.34
N ASP A 73 10.22 11.34 0.77
CA ASP A 73 10.93 10.74 -0.35
C ASP A 73 11.95 9.71 0.17
N PRO A 74 11.67 8.41 0.04
CA PRO A 74 12.55 7.39 0.60
C PRO A 74 13.90 7.33 -0.09
N GLY A 75 13.97 7.78 -1.34
CA GLY A 75 15.24 7.82 -2.05
C GLY A 75 16.19 8.85 -1.47
N LYS A 76 15.66 9.90 -0.83
CA LYS A 76 16.47 10.95 -0.22
C LYS A 76 16.73 10.70 1.25
N THR A 77 15.71 10.25 1.99
CA THR A 77 15.83 10.11 3.44
C THR A 77 16.31 8.74 3.87
N GLY A 78 16.11 7.71 3.04
CA GLY A 78 16.37 6.33 3.41
C GLY A 78 15.42 5.81 4.48
N LYS A 79 14.32 6.53 4.75
CA LYS A 79 13.38 6.19 5.82
C LYS A 79 12.02 5.85 5.25
N GLY A 80 11.29 5.02 5.98
CA GLY A 80 9.95 4.63 5.61
C GLY A 80 9.64 3.24 6.13
N LYS A 81 8.39 2.85 5.95
CA LYS A 81 7.96 1.49 6.26
C LYS A 81 7.60 0.80 4.95
N VAL A 82 7.75 -0.51 4.95
CA VAL A 82 7.51 -1.31 3.75
C VAL A 82 6.48 -2.37 4.06
N LEU A 83 5.40 -2.37 3.28
CA LEU A 83 4.38 -3.42 3.33
C LEU A 83 4.78 -4.47 2.31
N ILE A 84 5.02 -5.70 2.78
CA ILE A 84 5.56 -6.78 1.95
C ILE A 84 4.44 -7.70 1.49
N PHE A 85 4.40 -7.95 0.19
CA PHE A 85 3.47 -8.88 -0.44
C PHE A 85 4.25 -9.91 -1.21
N THR A 86 3.78 -11.17 -1.22
CA THR A 86 4.39 -12.21 -2.04
C THR A 86 3.54 -12.43 -3.27
N LEU A 87 4.16 -12.34 -4.45
CA LEU A 87 3.49 -12.56 -5.71
C LEU A 87 3.37 -14.05 -6.01
N ASP A 88 2.57 -14.40 -7.02
CA ASP A 88 2.26 -15.79 -7.36
C ASP A 88 3.50 -16.63 -7.66
N ASN A 89 4.55 -16.00 -8.17
CA ASN A 89 5.78 -16.70 -8.53
C ASN A 89 6.85 -16.61 -7.43
N ASN A 90 6.42 -16.43 -6.19
CA ASN A 90 7.31 -16.35 -5.02
C ASN A 90 8.23 -15.13 -5.02
N ARG A 91 7.95 -14.14 -5.84
CA ARG A 91 8.68 -12.87 -5.80
C ARG A 91 8.04 -11.96 -4.76
N ASP A 92 8.86 -11.18 -4.09
CA ASP A 92 8.38 -10.24 -3.07
C ASP A 92 8.28 -8.84 -3.63
N LEU A 93 7.19 -8.18 -3.30
CA LEU A 93 6.93 -6.78 -3.67
C LEU A 93 6.72 -5.99 -2.38
N GLY A 94 7.35 -4.83 -2.28
CA GLY A 94 7.19 -3.97 -1.10
C GLY A 94 6.65 -2.61 -1.50
N PHE A 95 5.62 -2.14 -0.81
CA PHE A 95 5.12 -0.78 -0.96
C PHE A 95 5.72 0.07 0.15
N ILE A 96 6.47 1.10 -0.23
CA ILE A 96 7.06 2.04 0.72
C ILE A 96 6.00 3.08 1.08
N VAL A 97 5.77 3.25 2.38
CA VAL A 97 4.82 4.24 2.91
C VAL A 97 5.54 5.09 3.95
N ASP A 98 4.96 6.26 4.27
CA ASP A 98 5.59 7.19 5.22
C ASP A 98 5.58 6.63 6.63
N HIS A 99 4.40 6.27 7.12
CA HIS A 99 4.20 5.77 8.48
C HIS A 99 3.09 4.74 8.48
N VAL A 100 3.23 3.72 9.29
CA VAL A 100 2.15 2.77 9.54
C VAL A 100 1.48 3.18 10.84
N LEU A 101 0.17 3.39 10.80
CA LEU A 101 -0.59 3.89 11.94
C LEU A 101 -1.12 2.78 12.82
N GLY A 102 -1.50 1.65 12.23
CA GLY A 102 -2.02 0.54 12.99
C GLY A 102 -2.99 -0.30 12.21
N VAL A 103 -3.77 -1.08 12.94
CA VAL A 103 -4.79 -1.95 12.37
C VAL A 103 -6.16 -1.44 12.77
N LEU A 104 -7.03 -1.27 11.80
CA LEU A 104 -8.40 -0.81 12.00
C LEU A 104 -9.36 -1.94 11.66
N ARG A 105 -10.26 -2.23 12.59
CA ARG A 105 -11.29 -3.24 12.36
C ARG A 105 -12.59 -2.54 12.01
N VAL A 106 -13.13 -2.85 10.84
CA VAL A 106 -14.35 -2.20 10.35
C VAL A 106 -15.30 -3.25 9.78
N LYS A 107 -16.57 -2.89 9.72
CA LYS A 107 -17.51 -3.71 8.99
C LYS A 107 -17.39 -3.43 7.51
N ARG A 108 -17.57 -4.46 6.71
CA ARG A 108 -17.40 -4.34 5.26
C ARG A 108 -18.33 -3.30 4.65
N ASN A 109 -19.52 -3.14 5.20
CA ASN A 109 -20.46 -2.15 4.68
C ASN A 109 -20.13 -0.72 5.09
N SER A 110 -19.08 -0.51 5.89
CA SER A 110 -18.59 0.83 6.20
C SER A 110 -17.76 1.41 5.06
N ILE A 111 -17.37 0.59 4.09
CA ILE A 111 -16.58 1.04 2.95
C ILE A 111 -17.54 1.52 1.87
N GLU A 112 -17.47 2.82 1.57
CA GLU A 112 -18.37 3.46 0.61
C GLU A 112 -17.63 3.78 -0.67
N LYS A 113 -18.30 3.63 -1.81
CA LYS A 113 -17.70 4.03 -3.08
C LYS A 113 -18.26 5.39 -3.48
N PRO A 114 -17.42 6.43 -3.54
CA PRO A 114 -17.87 7.73 -4.04
C PRO A 114 -18.28 7.60 -5.51
N ALA A 115 -19.20 8.46 -5.93
CA ALA A 115 -19.71 8.42 -7.30
C ALA A 115 -18.60 8.59 -8.35
N SER A 116 -17.55 9.32 -8.00
CA SER A 116 -16.43 9.58 -8.90
C SER A 116 -15.36 8.50 -8.89
N ALA A 117 -15.47 7.50 -8.01
CA ALA A 117 -14.42 6.48 -7.86
C ALA A 117 -14.64 5.36 -8.86
N THR A 118 -14.04 5.50 -10.04
CA THR A 118 -14.13 4.52 -11.10
C THR A 118 -12.87 3.66 -11.22
N ASP A 119 -11.82 4.04 -10.51
CA ASP A 119 -10.54 3.33 -10.57
C ASP A 119 -10.62 2.02 -9.79
N PRO A 120 -10.37 0.87 -10.42
CA PRO A 120 -10.42 -0.41 -9.70
C PRO A 120 -9.34 -0.58 -8.63
N SER A 121 -8.34 0.33 -8.55
CA SER A 121 -7.38 0.33 -7.46
C SER A 121 -8.00 0.72 -6.12
N LEU A 122 -9.21 1.28 -6.13
CA LEU A 122 -9.90 1.73 -4.93
C LEU A 122 -11.05 0.79 -4.59
N ASP A 123 -11.06 0.30 -3.36
CA ASP A 123 -12.24 -0.41 -2.84
C ASP A 123 -13.28 0.58 -2.35
N GLY A 124 -12.86 1.75 -1.94
CA GLY A 124 -13.76 2.79 -1.46
C GLY A 124 -13.11 3.65 -0.41
N VAL A 125 -13.95 4.28 0.41
CA VAL A 125 -13.47 5.16 1.48
C VAL A 125 -14.23 4.87 2.76
N ILE A 126 -13.59 5.19 3.88
CA ILE A 126 -14.20 5.09 5.20
C ILE A 126 -14.18 6.48 5.82
N LYS A 127 -15.33 6.89 6.35
CA LYS A 127 -15.42 8.16 7.08
C LYS A 127 -15.00 7.93 8.53
N THR A 128 -14.20 8.85 9.07
CA THR A 128 -13.80 8.79 10.46
C THR A 128 -14.64 9.74 11.28
N ASP A 129 -14.68 9.52 12.62
CA ASP A 129 -15.53 10.31 13.51
C ASP A 129 -15.11 11.78 13.56
N ASP A 130 -13.85 12.07 13.31
CA ASP A 130 -13.32 13.43 13.36
C ASP A 130 -13.49 14.19 12.04
N GLY A 131 -14.25 13.63 11.11
CA GLY A 131 -14.49 14.28 9.81
C GLY A 131 -13.45 13.92 8.76
N GLY A 132 -12.56 13.00 9.06
CA GLY A 132 -11.55 12.55 8.10
C GLY A 132 -12.04 11.45 7.18
N ILE A 133 -11.16 11.08 6.26
CA ILE A 133 -11.44 10.03 5.27
C ILE A 133 -10.22 9.13 5.17
N ILE A 134 -10.47 7.82 5.14
CA ILE A 134 -9.44 6.83 4.88
C ILE A 134 -9.74 6.21 3.53
N ILE A 135 -8.76 6.19 2.65
CA ILE A 135 -8.91 5.62 1.30
C ILE A 135 -8.49 4.16 1.36
N VAL A 136 -9.40 3.26 0.99
CA VAL A 136 -9.13 1.82 1.02
C VAL A 136 -8.70 1.37 -0.37
N LEU A 137 -7.48 0.86 -0.46
CA LEU A 137 -6.89 0.43 -1.72
C LEU A 137 -7.12 -1.06 -1.96
N ASN A 138 -7.22 -1.43 -3.22
CA ASN A 138 -7.38 -2.82 -3.62
C ASN A 138 -6.00 -3.38 -3.98
N ILE A 139 -5.41 -4.13 -3.05
CA ILE A 139 -4.07 -4.67 -3.23
C ILE A 139 -4.00 -5.66 -4.40
N PRO A 140 -4.92 -6.63 -4.52
CA PRO A 140 -4.84 -7.54 -5.67
C PRO A 140 -4.80 -6.84 -7.01
N HIS A 141 -5.57 -5.75 -7.15
CA HIS A 141 -5.56 -4.99 -8.40
C HIS A 141 -4.23 -4.26 -8.60
N LEU A 142 -3.73 -3.60 -7.56
CA LEU A 142 -2.45 -2.88 -7.65
C LEU A 142 -1.30 -3.82 -7.99
N VAL A 143 -1.27 -4.97 -7.33
CA VAL A 143 -0.22 -5.96 -7.57
C VAL A 143 -0.30 -6.50 -8.99
N LYS A 144 -1.52 -6.73 -9.48
CA LYS A 144 -1.72 -7.22 -10.85
C LYS A 144 -1.21 -6.22 -11.87
N GLU A 145 -1.50 -4.93 -11.68
CA GLU A 145 -0.99 -3.88 -12.57
C GLU A 145 0.54 -3.88 -12.62
N LEU A 146 1.15 -3.91 -11.44
CA LEU A 146 2.60 -3.85 -11.33
C LEU A 146 3.26 -5.10 -11.88
N ASN A 147 2.62 -6.26 -11.72
CA ASN A 147 3.15 -7.51 -12.21
C ASN A 147 3.14 -7.58 -13.74
N LEU A 148 2.15 -6.94 -14.36
CA LEU A 148 2.04 -6.93 -15.83
C LEU A 148 3.08 -6.04 -16.49
N THR A 149 3.72 -5.14 -15.74
CA THR A 149 4.73 -4.22 -16.30
C THR A 149 6.13 -4.82 -16.33
N ASN A 150 6.30 -6.02 -15.82
CA ASN A 150 7.63 -6.66 -15.76
C ASN A 150 7.96 -7.44 -17.02
#